data_fc09a3ae312b38a454da4643e139d54f
#
_entry.id   fc09a3ae312b38a454da4643e139d54f
#
_cell.length_a   1.000
_cell.length_b   1.000
_cell.length_c   1.000
_cell.angle_alpha   90.00
_cell.angle_beta   90.00
_cell.angle_gamma   90.00
#
_symmetry.space_group_name_H-M   'P 1'
#
loop_
_entity.id
_entity.type
_entity.pdbx_description
1 polymer ?
#
loop_
_entity_poly.entity_id
_entity_poly.type
_entity_poly.pdbx_seq_one_letter_code
_entity_poly.pdbx_strand_id
1 'polypeptide(L)'
;MFFENDMISFNLLDVLELKQKNVNIYNYKRNFNALSFRFKADTVLKSAADVFHMKDNYVSFVPSNLDYSRVSKIDELIVIHFENMNCDARDIEFFEAKNPEAFQKLFTSILECWNHKEVGYKYKCSAIFNEILALCYFENYKPKTMDYKIKKSVDYLLKHYNNCDISIKEIAEQSFMSEVYFRKLFKSSYGISPQKYIIRLRIQHAKGLISIGYYSLKEIALMSGYTDYKYFSTEFKKQVGVSPSDYIYNYNK
;
A
#
# COMPACT_ATOMS: atom_id res chain seq x y z
N MET A 1 -1.58 -2.24 -7.83
CA MET A 1 -1.94 -0.83 -8.06
C MET A 1 -1.62 -0.03 -6.81
N PHE A 2 -1.33 1.27 -6.96
CA PHE A 2 -1.00 2.15 -5.84
C PHE A 2 -2.20 2.32 -4.90
N PHE A 3 -3.35 2.69 -5.44
CA PHE A 3 -4.57 2.94 -4.65
C PHE A 3 -5.24 1.69 -4.04
N GLU A 4 -4.79 0.50 -4.40
CA GLU A 4 -5.26 -0.77 -3.82
C GLU A 4 -4.31 -1.33 -2.76
N ASN A 5 -3.25 -0.60 -2.41
CA ASN A 5 -2.26 -1.01 -1.42
C ASN A 5 -2.70 -0.52 -0.03
N ASP A 6 -2.92 -1.44 0.89
CA ASP A 6 -3.42 -1.18 2.24
C ASP A 6 -2.35 -0.64 3.20
N MET A 7 -1.08 -0.70 2.81
CA MET A 7 0.03 -0.17 3.60
C MET A 7 1.20 0.25 2.72
N ILE A 8 1.48 1.55 2.69
CA ILE A 8 2.59 2.14 1.95
C ILE A 8 3.61 2.72 2.92
N SER A 9 4.84 2.21 2.87
CA SER A 9 5.98 2.83 3.57
C SER A 9 6.58 3.92 2.69
N PHE A 10 6.73 5.13 3.20
CA PHE A 10 7.15 6.28 2.43
C PHE A 10 8.13 7.19 3.20
N ASN A 11 8.86 8.00 2.44
CA ASN A 11 9.62 9.15 2.91
C ASN A 11 9.16 10.39 2.13
N LEU A 12 8.62 11.41 2.82
CA LEU A 12 8.20 12.66 2.20
C LEU A 12 9.41 13.48 1.76
N LEU A 13 9.39 13.95 0.53
CA LEU A 13 10.45 14.76 -0.06
C LEU A 13 10.05 16.23 -0.18
N ASP A 14 8.82 16.50 -0.68
CA ASP A 14 8.35 17.86 -0.92
C ASP A 14 6.83 17.92 -1.03
N VAL A 15 6.25 19.10 -0.75
CA VAL A 15 4.83 19.40 -0.99
C VAL A 15 4.74 20.77 -1.67
N LEU A 16 4.14 20.80 -2.87
CA LEU A 16 4.10 21.97 -3.73
C LEU A 16 2.68 22.31 -4.18
N GLU A 17 2.37 23.58 -4.26
CA GLU A 17 1.20 24.09 -4.97
C GLU A 17 1.62 24.51 -6.39
N LEU A 18 0.88 24.05 -7.39
CA LEU A 18 1.08 24.42 -8.79
C LEU A 18 -0.18 25.09 -9.34
N LYS A 19 -0.03 26.26 -9.94
CA LYS A 19 -1.09 27.00 -10.64
C LYS A 19 -0.57 27.35 -12.04
N GLN A 20 -0.97 26.59 -13.03
CA GLN A 20 -0.42 26.69 -14.37
C GLN A 20 -1.52 26.83 -15.43
N LYS A 21 -1.24 27.56 -16.50
CA LYS A 21 -2.11 27.71 -17.68
C LYS A 21 -1.34 27.56 -18.97
N ASN A 22 -1.96 26.94 -19.96
CA ASN A 22 -1.41 26.76 -21.30
C ASN A 22 0.00 26.14 -21.31
N VAL A 23 0.12 25.01 -20.60
CA VAL A 23 1.40 24.32 -20.43
C VAL A 23 1.49 23.14 -21.38
N ASN A 24 2.67 22.95 -21.99
CA ASN A 24 3.04 21.76 -22.71
C ASN A 24 4.46 21.37 -22.30
N ILE A 25 4.57 20.35 -21.46
CA ILE A 25 5.83 19.94 -20.83
C ILE A 25 6.03 18.45 -21.02
N TYR A 26 7.27 18.05 -21.32
CA TYR A 26 7.73 16.68 -21.22
C TYR A 26 8.44 16.48 -19.87
N ASN A 27 7.96 15.52 -19.08
CA ASN A 27 8.53 15.17 -17.80
C ASN A 27 9.37 13.90 -17.96
N TYR A 28 10.66 14.04 -17.79
CA TYR A 28 11.58 12.91 -17.77
C TYR A 28 11.43 12.11 -16.47
N LYS A 29 11.78 10.84 -16.54
CA LYS A 29 11.78 9.94 -15.38
C LYS A 29 12.54 10.55 -14.20
N ARG A 30 11.98 10.40 -13.04
CA ARG A 30 12.51 10.88 -11.74
C ARG A 30 12.54 9.72 -10.75
N ASN A 31 13.33 9.85 -9.69
CA ASN A 31 13.51 8.83 -8.67
C ASN A 31 12.46 8.89 -7.53
N PHE A 32 11.42 9.70 -7.66
CA PHE A 32 10.37 9.86 -6.67
C PHE A 32 8.98 9.77 -7.32
N ASN A 33 8.01 9.47 -6.47
CA ASN A 33 6.61 9.39 -6.83
C ASN A 33 5.91 10.73 -6.57
N ALA A 34 4.78 10.94 -7.24
CA ALA A 34 3.95 12.11 -7.02
C ALA A 34 2.48 11.69 -6.82
N LEU A 35 1.90 12.11 -5.69
CA LEU A 35 0.47 12.06 -5.45
C LEU A 35 -0.09 13.48 -5.50
N SER A 36 -1.11 13.73 -6.29
CA SER A 36 -1.68 15.07 -6.44
C SER A 36 -3.20 15.07 -6.37
N PHE A 37 -3.75 16.16 -5.86
CA PHE A 37 -5.17 16.50 -5.93
C PHE A 37 -5.35 17.76 -6.76
N ARG A 38 -6.27 17.72 -7.73
CA ARG A 38 -6.56 18.84 -8.64
C ARG A 38 -7.79 19.60 -8.18
N PHE A 39 -7.62 20.88 -7.90
CA PHE A 39 -8.70 21.80 -7.57
C PHE A 39 -9.43 22.24 -8.85
N LYS A 40 -8.65 22.48 -9.91
CA LYS A 40 -9.16 22.88 -11.22
C LYS A 40 -8.24 22.35 -12.31
N ALA A 41 -8.80 21.62 -13.28
CA ALA A 41 -7.99 21.03 -14.34
C ALA A 41 -8.74 20.82 -15.68
N ASP A 42 -8.04 21.16 -16.75
CA ASP A 42 -8.27 20.65 -18.11
C ASP A 42 -6.90 20.22 -18.62
N THR A 43 -6.50 19.02 -18.25
CA THR A 43 -5.13 18.52 -18.39
C THR A 43 -5.12 17.12 -18.99
N VAL A 44 -4.21 16.90 -19.92
CA VAL A 44 -3.92 15.59 -20.52
C VAL A 44 -2.54 15.16 -20.10
N LEU A 45 -2.45 13.99 -19.46
CA LEU A 45 -1.19 13.29 -19.21
C LEU A 45 -1.07 12.15 -20.21
N LYS A 46 0.09 11.98 -20.81
CA LYS A 46 0.34 10.90 -21.79
C LYS A 46 1.63 10.18 -21.42
N SER A 47 1.52 8.90 -21.08
CA SER A 47 2.62 7.96 -20.94
C SER A 47 2.85 7.19 -22.25
N ALA A 48 3.82 6.28 -22.25
CA ALA A 48 4.03 5.36 -23.36
C ALA A 48 2.87 4.36 -23.52
N ALA A 49 2.15 4.08 -22.42
CA ALA A 49 1.09 3.07 -22.37
C ALA A 49 -0.29 3.65 -22.71
N ASP A 50 -0.61 4.86 -22.22
CA ASP A 50 -1.98 5.40 -22.35
C ASP A 50 -2.05 6.93 -22.27
N VAL A 51 -3.25 7.49 -22.51
CA VAL A 51 -3.58 8.92 -22.43
C VAL A 51 -4.65 9.13 -21.37
N PHE A 52 -4.38 10.00 -20.40
CA PHE A 52 -5.20 10.24 -19.24
C PHE A 52 -5.72 11.67 -19.21
N HIS A 53 -7.05 11.83 -19.13
CA HIS A 53 -7.69 13.15 -19.05
C HIS A 53 -8.00 13.47 -17.60
N MET A 54 -7.34 14.49 -17.07
CA MET A 54 -7.50 14.98 -15.70
C MET A 54 -8.46 16.17 -15.66
N LYS A 55 -9.39 16.12 -14.73
CA LYS A 55 -10.42 17.13 -14.48
C LYS A 55 -10.35 17.62 -13.03
N ASP A 56 -11.25 18.56 -12.70
CA ASP A 56 -11.45 19.00 -11.33
C ASP A 56 -11.74 17.83 -10.40
N ASN A 57 -11.24 17.90 -9.17
CA ASN A 57 -11.41 16.90 -8.12
C ASN A 57 -10.77 15.52 -8.40
N TYR A 58 -9.84 15.45 -9.34
CA TYR A 58 -9.10 14.21 -9.57
C TYR A 58 -7.90 14.08 -8.64
N VAL A 59 -7.79 12.90 -8.05
CA VAL A 59 -6.56 12.43 -7.39
C VAL A 59 -5.77 11.62 -8.40
N SER A 60 -4.47 11.91 -8.56
CA SER A 60 -3.63 11.13 -9.45
C SER A 60 -2.28 10.79 -8.82
N PHE A 61 -1.83 9.58 -9.09
CA PHE A 61 -0.52 9.07 -8.73
C PHE A 61 0.31 8.89 -9.99
N VAL A 62 1.53 9.44 -9.99
CA VAL A 62 2.53 9.27 -11.04
C VAL A 62 3.75 8.58 -10.41
N PRO A 63 4.08 7.34 -10.83
CA PRO A 63 5.18 6.59 -10.25
C PRO A 63 6.55 7.20 -10.62
N SER A 64 7.56 6.86 -9.82
CA SER A 64 8.97 7.08 -10.16
C SER A 64 9.33 6.34 -11.46
N ASN A 65 10.40 6.79 -12.12
CA ASN A 65 10.93 6.15 -13.33
C ASN A 65 9.97 6.11 -14.54
N LEU A 66 8.97 6.98 -14.59
CA LEU A 66 8.05 7.12 -15.71
C LEU A 66 8.30 8.43 -16.47
N ASP A 67 8.47 8.31 -17.81
CA ASP A 67 8.45 9.43 -18.72
C ASP A 67 7.00 9.72 -19.16
N TYR A 68 6.57 10.98 -19.11
CA TYR A 68 5.25 11.38 -19.56
C TYR A 68 5.20 12.82 -20.04
N SER A 69 4.32 13.14 -20.98
CA SER A 69 4.00 14.50 -21.35
C SER A 69 2.77 15.01 -20.62
N ARG A 70 2.74 16.32 -20.36
CA ARG A 70 1.61 17.03 -19.76
C ARG A 70 1.24 18.22 -20.61
N VAL A 71 -0.01 18.23 -21.06
CA VAL A 71 -0.62 19.34 -21.80
C VAL A 71 -1.81 19.83 -21.00
N SER A 72 -1.82 21.10 -20.62
CA SER A 72 -2.85 21.68 -19.77
C SER A 72 -3.33 23.03 -20.31
N LYS A 73 -4.63 23.25 -20.41
CA LYS A 73 -5.22 24.58 -20.52
C LYS A 73 -5.22 25.27 -19.17
N ILE A 74 -5.55 24.53 -18.14
CA ILE A 74 -5.48 24.93 -16.73
C ILE A 74 -5.13 23.71 -15.88
N ASP A 75 -4.28 23.90 -14.87
CA ASP A 75 -3.93 22.86 -13.88
C ASP A 75 -3.57 23.51 -12.56
N GLU A 76 -4.52 23.50 -11.61
CA GLU A 76 -4.35 24.01 -10.25
C GLU A 76 -4.40 22.81 -9.30
N LEU A 77 -3.27 22.48 -8.70
CA LEU A 77 -3.14 21.28 -7.87
C LEU A 77 -2.15 21.48 -6.72
N ILE A 78 -2.30 20.64 -5.71
CA ILE A 78 -1.24 20.39 -4.74
C ILE A 78 -0.67 19.00 -5.04
N VAL A 79 0.66 18.91 -5.07
CA VAL A 79 1.40 17.67 -5.31
C VAL A 79 2.33 17.36 -4.16
N ILE A 80 2.34 16.10 -3.75
CA ILE A 80 3.20 15.55 -2.72
C ILE A 80 4.22 14.65 -3.39
N HIS A 81 5.50 14.95 -3.25
CA HIS A 81 6.60 14.12 -3.72
C HIS A 81 7.10 13.22 -2.60
N PHE A 82 7.29 11.95 -2.89
CA PHE A 82 7.73 10.97 -1.89
C PHE A 82 8.44 9.78 -2.54
N GLU A 83 9.31 9.14 -1.77
CA GLU A 83 9.82 7.81 -2.06
C GLU A 83 8.92 6.76 -1.42
N ASN A 84 8.75 5.62 -2.06
CA ASN A 84 8.11 4.47 -1.46
C ASN A 84 9.03 3.24 -1.50
N MET A 85 8.86 2.33 -0.53
CA MET A 85 9.71 1.15 -0.38
C MET A 85 9.00 -0.15 -0.80
N ASN A 86 7.69 -0.13 -1.04
CA ASN A 86 6.88 -1.35 -1.15
C ASN A 86 5.73 -1.29 -2.17
N CYS A 87 5.77 -0.37 -3.13
CA CYS A 87 4.75 -0.27 -4.17
C CYS A 87 5.39 -0.18 -5.55
N ASP A 88 5.13 -1.18 -6.41
CA ASP A 88 5.66 -1.30 -7.78
C ASP A 88 4.61 -0.87 -8.83
N ALA A 89 4.00 0.28 -8.66
CA ALA A 89 3.13 0.84 -9.70
C ALA A 89 3.97 1.23 -10.93
N ARG A 90 3.49 0.90 -12.14
CA ARG A 90 4.26 1.04 -13.38
C ARG A 90 3.74 2.12 -14.32
N ASP A 91 2.55 2.65 -14.07
CA ASP A 91 1.92 3.68 -14.87
C ASP A 91 1.11 4.65 -14.01
N ILE A 92 0.58 5.69 -14.63
CA ILE A 92 -0.26 6.70 -13.98
C ILE A 92 -1.56 6.03 -13.51
N GLU A 93 -1.90 6.25 -12.25
CA GLU A 93 -3.19 5.85 -11.68
C GLU A 93 -3.94 7.11 -11.26
N PHE A 94 -5.27 7.10 -11.40
CA PHE A 94 -6.11 8.23 -11.01
C PHE A 94 -7.54 7.81 -10.75
N PHE A 95 -8.27 8.67 -10.04
CA PHE A 95 -9.70 8.54 -9.83
C PHE A 95 -10.33 9.92 -9.56
N GLU A 96 -11.62 10.03 -9.80
CA GLU A 96 -12.43 11.17 -9.37
C GLU A 96 -12.80 11.00 -7.90
N ALA A 97 -12.49 11.99 -7.06
CA ALA A 97 -12.78 11.95 -5.64
C ALA A 97 -14.31 11.97 -5.39
N LYS A 98 -14.82 11.02 -4.63
CA LYS A 98 -16.23 10.97 -4.18
C LYS A 98 -16.51 12.01 -3.09
N ASN A 99 -15.48 12.31 -2.27
CA ASN A 99 -15.53 13.36 -1.26
C ASN A 99 -14.41 14.40 -1.51
N PRO A 100 -14.56 15.29 -2.51
CA PRO A 100 -13.52 16.24 -2.87
C PRO A 100 -13.18 17.23 -1.75
N GLU A 101 -14.13 17.59 -0.89
CA GLU A 101 -13.90 18.50 0.24
C GLU A 101 -12.91 17.92 1.25
N ALA A 102 -13.00 16.61 1.53
CA ALA A 102 -12.05 15.93 2.41
C ALA A 102 -10.63 15.94 1.83
N PHE A 103 -10.47 15.64 0.53
CA PHE A 103 -9.17 15.75 -0.14
C PHE A 103 -8.64 17.16 -0.14
N GLN A 104 -9.47 18.15 -0.50
CA GLN A 104 -9.08 19.55 -0.49
C GLN A 104 -8.54 19.98 0.88
N LYS A 105 -9.26 19.65 1.96
CA LYS A 105 -8.85 19.94 3.34
C LYS A 105 -7.49 19.32 3.67
N LEU A 106 -7.31 18.04 3.40
CA LEU A 106 -6.07 17.31 3.72
C LEU A 106 -4.88 17.82 2.91
N PHE A 107 -5.05 18.03 1.59
CA PHE A 107 -3.97 18.53 0.74
C PHE A 107 -3.59 19.98 1.09
N THR A 108 -4.56 20.83 1.45
CA THR A 108 -4.27 22.19 1.94
C THR A 108 -3.54 22.13 3.29
N SER A 109 -4.00 21.29 4.22
CA SER A 109 -3.37 21.16 5.55
C SER A 109 -1.92 20.66 5.47
N ILE A 110 -1.62 19.68 4.58
CA ILE A 110 -0.23 19.22 4.44
C ILE A 110 0.66 20.28 3.80
N LEU A 111 0.15 21.05 2.83
CA LEU A 111 0.88 22.17 2.22
C LEU A 111 1.20 23.26 3.24
N GLU A 112 0.22 23.68 4.03
CA GLU A 112 0.41 24.65 5.10
C GLU A 112 1.45 24.16 6.12
N CYS A 113 1.31 22.93 6.59
CA CYS A 113 2.25 22.32 7.53
C CYS A 113 3.68 22.27 6.96
N TRP A 114 3.81 21.88 5.68
CA TRP A 114 5.11 21.81 4.99
C TRP A 114 5.76 23.19 4.83
N ASN A 115 4.99 24.22 4.54
CA ASN A 115 5.49 25.58 4.34
C ASN A 115 5.90 26.28 5.65
N HIS A 116 5.15 26.06 6.74
CA HIS A 116 5.46 26.68 8.04
C HIS A 116 6.67 26.09 8.74
N LYS A 117 6.98 24.81 8.51
CA LYS A 117 8.17 24.11 9.05
C LYS A 117 8.35 24.25 10.57
N GLU A 118 7.26 24.26 11.33
CA GLU A 118 7.31 24.24 12.79
C GLU A 118 8.04 23.01 13.33
N VAL A 119 8.50 23.05 14.58
CA VAL A 119 9.16 21.91 15.21
C VAL A 119 8.26 20.67 15.11
N GLY A 120 8.80 19.59 14.57
CA GLY A 120 8.04 18.35 14.35
C GLY A 120 7.17 18.31 13.07
N TYR A 121 7.25 19.32 12.19
CA TYR A 121 6.43 19.40 10.97
C TYR A 121 6.51 18.13 10.11
N LYS A 122 7.67 17.46 10.02
CA LYS A 122 7.80 16.22 9.23
C LYS A 122 6.91 15.11 9.75
N TYR A 123 6.81 14.96 11.08
CA TYR A 123 5.90 13.98 11.69
C TYR A 123 4.44 14.34 11.44
N LYS A 124 4.09 15.62 11.55
CA LYS A 124 2.73 16.12 11.30
C LYS A 124 2.36 15.92 9.82
N CYS A 125 3.25 16.27 8.88
CA CYS A 125 3.05 16.01 7.46
C CYS A 125 2.90 14.52 7.15
N SER A 126 3.69 13.65 7.80
CA SER A 126 3.58 12.19 7.63
C SER A 126 2.24 11.66 8.16
N ALA A 127 1.72 12.21 9.27
CA ALA A 127 0.40 11.86 9.78
C ALA A 127 -0.71 12.25 8.79
N ILE A 128 -0.69 13.51 8.28
CA ILE A 128 -1.66 13.98 7.29
C ILE A 128 -1.55 13.17 5.99
N PHE A 129 -0.35 12.81 5.56
CA PHE A 129 -0.17 12.01 4.35
C PHE A 129 -0.74 10.58 4.53
N ASN A 130 -0.59 9.98 5.72
CA ASN A 130 -1.27 8.71 6.03
C ASN A 130 -2.80 8.83 5.97
N GLU A 131 -3.38 9.96 6.42
CA GLU A 131 -4.82 10.22 6.29
C GLU A 131 -5.23 10.34 4.82
N ILE A 132 -4.44 11.01 3.97
CA ILE A 132 -4.66 11.07 2.53
C ILE A 132 -4.62 9.67 1.91
N LEU A 133 -3.62 8.86 2.23
CA LEU A 133 -3.51 7.48 1.73
C LEU A 133 -4.68 6.61 2.18
N ALA A 134 -5.09 6.74 3.44
CA ALA A 134 -6.26 6.03 3.97
C ALA A 134 -7.55 6.42 3.23
N LEU A 135 -7.74 7.71 2.93
CA LEU A 135 -8.89 8.19 2.15
C LEU A 135 -8.82 7.70 0.70
N CYS A 136 -7.65 7.74 0.06
CA CYS A 136 -7.44 7.17 -1.28
C CYS A 136 -7.80 5.68 -1.31
N TYR A 137 -7.29 4.92 -0.35
CA TYR A 137 -7.60 3.49 -0.23
C TYR A 137 -9.09 3.25 -0.01
N PHE A 138 -9.73 3.99 0.90
CA PHE A 138 -11.17 3.87 1.20
C PHE A 138 -12.03 4.14 -0.04
N GLU A 139 -11.76 5.19 -0.80
CA GLU A 139 -12.56 5.55 -1.99
C GLU A 139 -12.36 4.59 -3.18
N ASN A 140 -11.16 4.01 -3.30
CA ASN A 140 -10.83 3.04 -4.33
C ASN A 140 -11.00 1.59 -3.86
N TYR A 141 -11.28 1.40 -2.57
CA TYR A 141 -11.59 0.10 -2.05
C TYR A 141 -12.81 -0.45 -2.80
N LYS A 142 -12.53 -1.20 -3.83
CA LYS A 142 -13.48 -2.19 -4.33
C LYS A 142 -13.36 -3.34 -3.33
N PRO A 143 -14.38 -3.64 -2.51
CA PRO A 143 -14.38 -4.91 -1.86
C PRO A 143 -14.16 -5.89 -3.02
N LYS A 144 -12.96 -6.49 -3.13
CA LYS A 144 -12.83 -7.77 -3.85
C LYS A 144 -13.98 -8.50 -3.26
N THR A 145 -14.99 -8.86 -4.06
CA THR A 145 -16.25 -9.40 -3.55
C THR A 145 -15.85 -10.42 -2.50
N MET A 146 -15.64 -9.88 -1.28
CA MET A 146 -15.37 -10.72 -0.13
C MET A 146 -16.71 -11.38 -0.05
N ASP A 147 -16.75 -12.58 -0.64
CA ASP A 147 -17.97 -13.31 -0.64
C ASP A 147 -18.35 -13.29 0.83
N TYR A 148 -19.38 -12.52 1.18
CA TYR A 148 -19.83 -12.33 2.57
C TYR A 148 -19.86 -13.67 3.30
N LYS A 149 -20.01 -14.72 2.50
CA LYS A 149 -19.93 -16.12 2.91
C LYS A 149 -18.61 -16.49 3.60
N ILE A 150 -17.45 -15.98 3.17
CA ILE A 150 -16.16 -16.35 3.79
C ILE A 150 -15.65 -15.36 4.83
N LYS A 151 -16.38 -14.27 5.09
CA LYS A 151 -15.96 -13.23 6.02
C LYS A 151 -15.59 -13.78 7.39
N LYS A 152 -16.47 -14.61 7.98
CA LYS A 152 -16.23 -15.22 9.31
C LYS A 152 -14.97 -16.09 9.32
N SER A 153 -14.77 -16.87 8.25
CA SER A 153 -13.56 -17.71 8.09
C SER A 153 -12.30 -16.86 7.98
N VAL A 154 -12.36 -15.75 7.26
CA VAL A 154 -11.22 -14.83 7.11
C VAL A 154 -10.92 -14.13 8.44
N ASP A 155 -11.94 -13.62 9.13
CA ASP A 155 -11.79 -13.00 10.45
C ASP A 155 -11.17 -13.97 11.46
N TYR A 156 -11.58 -15.23 11.43
CA TYR A 156 -11.00 -16.29 12.25
C TYR A 156 -9.54 -16.55 11.89
N LEU A 157 -9.22 -16.68 10.59
CA LEU A 157 -7.85 -16.86 10.09
C LEU A 157 -6.95 -15.71 10.56
N LEU A 158 -7.39 -14.47 10.42
CA LEU A 158 -6.61 -13.29 10.82
C LEU A 158 -6.34 -13.23 12.34
N LYS A 159 -7.23 -13.77 13.14
CA LYS A 159 -7.05 -13.84 14.61
C LYS A 159 -6.14 -14.99 15.06
N HIS A 160 -6.06 -16.06 14.27
CA HIS A 160 -5.44 -17.32 14.69
C HIS A 160 -4.31 -17.80 13.78
N TYR A 161 -3.84 -17.02 12.80
CA TYR A 161 -2.80 -17.44 11.86
C TYR A 161 -1.49 -17.86 12.53
N ASN A 162 -1.17 -17.32 13.71
CA ASN A 162 0.02 -17.65 14.50
C ASN A 162 -0.17 -18.88 15.41
N ASN A 163 -1.36 -19.48 15.49
CA ASN A 163 -1.54 -20.79 16.12
C ASN A 163 -0.96 -21.86 15.20
N CYS A 164 0.02 -22.65 15.69
CA CYS A 164 0.68 -23.71 14.91
C CYS A 164 -0.29 -24.80 14.46
N ASP A 165 -1.36 -25.07 15.24
CA ASP A 165 -2.32 -26.16 15.01
C ASP A 165 -3.50 -25.76 14.10
N ILE A 166 -3.57 -24.49 13.67
CA ILE A 166 -4.67 -24.02 12.82
C ILE A 166 -4.75 -24.81 11.50
N SER A 167 -5.92 -25.34 11.21
CA SER A 167 -6.19 -26.08 9.99
C SER A 167 -7.12 -25.33 9.04
N ILE A 168 -6.97 -25.55 7.73
CA ILE A 168 -7.87 -24.95 6.74
C ILE A 168 -9.31 -25.48 6.90
N LYS A 169 -9.46 -26.70 7.36
CA LYS A 169 -10.75 -27.32 7.66
C LYS A 169 -11.47 -26.53 8.77
N GLU A 170 -10.78 -26.29 9.88
CA GLU A 170 -11.29 -25.50 11.01
C GLU A 170 -11.69 -24.07 10.59
N ILE A 171 -10.85 -23.42 9.76
CA ILE A 171 -11.16 -22.09 9.22
C ILE A 171 -12.43 -22.13 8.36
N ALA A 172 -12.60 -23.14 7.50
CA ALA A 172 -13.76 -23.26 6.63
C ALA A 172 -15.06 -23.48 7.41
N GLU A 173 -14.99 -24.23 8.52
CA GLU A 173 -16.11 -24.51 9.41
C GLU A 173 -16.72 -23.24 10.04
N GLN A 174 -15.92 -22.15 10.22
CA GLN A 174 -16.41 -20.87 10.73
C GLN A 174 -17.50 -20.23 9.83
N SER A 175 -17.50 -20.59 8.55
CA SER A 175 -18.51 -20.13 7.60
C SER A 175 -19.42 -21.27 7.10
N PHE A 176 -19.46 -22.39 7.83
CA PHE A 176 -20.26 -23.57 7.49
C PHE A 176 -19.96 -24.12 6.08
N MET A 177 -18.68 -24.10 5.67
CA MET A 177 -18.25 -24.55 4.35
C MET A 177 -17.40 -25.81 4.44
N SER A 178 -17.43 -26.61 3.36
CA SER A 178 -16.42 -27.63 3.17
C SER A 178 -15.06 -26.99 2.88
N GLU A 179 -13.97 -27.65 3.29
CA GLU A 179 -12.60 -27.17 3.02
C GLU A 179 -12.35 -26.94 1.53
N VAL A 180 -12.84 -27.83 0.67
CA VAL A 180 -12.67 -27.73 -0.80
C VAL A 180 -13.35 -26.48 -1.35
N TYR A 181 -14.58 -26.21 -0.93
CA TYR A 181 -15.32 -25.03 -1.37
C TYR A 181 -14.67 -23.75 -0.86
N PHE A 182 -14.27 -23.72 0.41
CA PHE A 182 -13.55 -22.59 1.00
C PHE A 182 -12.24 -22.28 0.26
N ARG A 183 -11.41 -23.29 -0.03
CA ARG A 183 -10.16 -23.12 -0.79
C ARG A 183 -10.40 -22.48 -2.16
N LYS A 184 -11.43 -22.95 -2.90
CA LYS A 184 -11.81 -22.41 -4.21
C LYS A 184 -12.24 -20.95 -4.09
N LEU A 185 -13.15 -20.65 -3.16
CA LEU A 185 -13.72 -19.33 -2.95
C LEU A 185 -12.67 -18.34 -2.45
N PHE A 186 -11.84 -18.74 -1.48
CA PHE A 186 -10.74 -17.94 -0.97
C PHE A 186 -9.74 -17.59 -2.09
N LYS A 187 -9.34 -18.58 -2.90
CA LYS A 187 -8.42 -18.34 -4.03
C LYS A 187 -9.02 -17.40 -5.07
N SER A 188 -10.31 -17.50 -5.33
CA SER A 188 -11.03 -16.57 -6.22
C SER A 188 -11.04 -15.13 -5.68
N SER A 189 -11.24 -14.96 -4.35
CA SER A 189 -11.34 -13.65 -3.70
C SER A 189 -9.97 -13.01 -3.43
N TYR A 190 -8.94 -13.81 -3.05
CA TYR A 190 -7.63 -13.31 -2.61
C TYR A 190 -6.50 -13.59 -3.62
N GLY A 191 -6.76 -14.28 -4.72
CA GLY A 191 -5.76 -14.60 -5.75
C GLY A 191 -4.77 -15.71 -5.36
N ILE A 192 -4.67 -16.07 -4.09
CA ILE A 192 -3.76 -17.10 -3.54
C ILE A 192 -4.52 -18.08 -2.65
N SER A 193 -3.93 -19.27 -2.43
CA SER A 193 -4.55 -20.25 -1.53
C SER A 193 -4.52 -19.78 -0.06
N PRO A 194 -5.49 -20.23 0.79
CA PRO A 194 -5.49 -19.92 2.21
C PRO A 194 -4.17 -20.27 2.92
N GLN A 195 -3.57 -21.41 2.57
CA GLN A 195 -2.28 -21.84 3.12
C GLN A 195 -1.15 -20.85 2.80
N LYS A 196 -1.05 -20.40 1.54
CA LYS A 196 -0.05 -19.39 1.15
C LYS A 196 -0.29 -18.05 1.85
N TYR A 197 -1.54 -17.71 2.08
CA TYR A 197 -1.93 -16.51 2.80
C TYR A 197 -1.50 -16.55 4.27
N ILE A 198 -1.73 -17.68 4.96
CA ILE A 198 -1.26 -17.91 6.34
C ILE A 198 0.26 -17.80 6.43
N ILE A 199 0.99 -18.47 5.52
CA ILE A 199 2.45 -18.38 5.47
C ILE A 199 2.90 -16.92 5.33
N ARG A 200 2.28 -16.16 4.43
CA ARG A 200 2.59 -14.73 4.24
C ARG A 200 2.38 -13.91 5.52
N LEU A 201 1.27 -14.10 6.22
CA LEU A 201 0.99 -13.44 7.49
C LEU A 201 2.03 -13.80 8.57
N ARG A 202 2.36 -15.09 8.70
CA ARG A 202 3.37 -15.56 9.65
C ARG A 202 4.75 -14.97 9.39
N ILE A 203 5.17 -14.90 8.13
CA ILE A 203 6.46 -14.29 7.76
C ILE A 203 6.44 -12.78 8.01
N GLN A 204 5.33 -12.09 7.73
CA GLN A 204 5.20 -10.68 8.04
C GLN A 204 5.28 -10.41 9.55
N HIS A 205 4.64 -11.23 10.36
CA HIS A 205 4.73 -11.18 11.82
C HIS A 205 6.17 -11.42 12.31
N ALA A 206 6.84 -12.45 11.76
CA ALA A 206 8.24 -12.73 12.09
C ALA A 206 9.18 -11.55 11.76
N LYS A 207 8.99 -10.88 10.63
CA LYS A 207 9.73 -9.66 10.28
C LYS A 207 9.54 -8.56 11.31
N GLY A 208 8.32 -8.35 11.79
CA GLY A 208 8.02 -7.41 12.86
C GLY A 208 8.74 -7.76 14.16
N LEU A 209 8.73 -9.03 14.57
CA LEU A 209 9.44 -9.49 15.78
C LEU A 209 10.96 -9.37 15.65
N ILE A 210 11.52 -9.61 14.47
CA ILE A 210 12.95 -9.40 14.19
C ILE A 210 13.32 -7.91 14.37
N SER A 211 12.49 -6.99 13.88
CA SER A 211 12.78 -5.55 13.98
C SER A 211 12.74 -5.03 15.43
N ILE A 212 12.02 -5.69 16.33
CA ILE A 212 11.99 -5.38 17.77
C ILE A 212 13.30 -5.76 18.46
N GLY A 213 13.99 -6.82 18.00
CA GLY A 213 15.33 -7.20 18.47
C GLY A 213 15.39 -7.92 19.83
N TYR A 214 14.27 -8.22 20.49
CA TYR A 214 14.24 -8.81 21.83
C TYR A 214 14.23 -10.34 21.86
N TYR A 215 13.90 -10.99 20.75
CA TYR A 215 13.61 -12.42 20.70
C TYR A 215 14.67 -13.17 19.91
N SER A 216 14.99 -14.38 20.34
CA SER A 216 15.80 -15.32 19.55
C SER A 216 15.01 -15.78 18.31
N LEU A 217 15.72 -16.20 17.27
CA LEU A 217 15.07 -16.70 16.04
C LEU A 217 14.17 -17.93 16.29
N LYS A 218 14.47 -18.74 17.32
CA LYS A 218 13.61 -19.88 17.71
C LYS A 218 12.30 -19.39 18.32
N GLU A 219 12.36 -18.40 19.22
CA GLU A 219 11.16 -17.78 19.81
C GLU A 219 10.33 -17.10 18.74
N ILE A 220 10.96 -16.35 17.81
CA ILE A 220 10.27 -15.71 16.69
C ILE A 220 9.54 -16.74 15.83
N ALA A 221 10.16 -17.88 15.53
CA ALA A 221 9.51 -18.96 14.80
C ALA A 221 8.26 -19.46 15.53
N LEU A 222 8.39 -19.74 16.83
CA LEU A 222 7.27 -20.23 17.66
C LEU A 222 6.13 -19.21 17.73
N MET A 223 6.43 -17.95 18.04
CA MET A 223 5.47 -16.85 18.12
C MET A 223 4.77 -16.57 16.77
N SER A 224 5.44 -16.92 15.67
CA SER A 224 4.90 -16.80 14.32
C SER A 224 4.15 -18.04 13.83
N GLY A 225 3.89 -19.02 14.73
CA GLY A 225 3.10 -20.21 14.43
C GLY A 225 3.87 -21.36 13.77
N TYR A 226 5.19 -21.44 13.97
CA TYR A 226 6.01 -22.55 13.50
C TYR A 226 6.56 -23.36 14.67
N THR A 227 6.29 -24.65 14.69
CA THR A 227 6.86 -25.57 15.69
C THR A 227 8.28 -26.02 15.34
N ASP A 228 8.62 -26.00 14.05
CA ASP A 228 9.93 -26.39 13.53
C ASP A 228 10.69 -25.18 12.97
N TYR A 229 11.85 -24.89 13.56
CA TYR A 229 12.69 -23.75 13.14
C TYR A 229 13.28 -23.92 11.73
N LYS A 230 13.60 -25.16 11.33
CA LYS A 230 14.19 -25.44 10.00
C LYS A 230 13.15 -25.16 8.91
N TYR A 231 11.91 -25.59 9.13
CA TYR A 231 10.80 -25.29 8.23
C TYR A 231 10.52 -23.78 8.18
N PHE A 232 10.48 -23.10 9.32
CA PHE A 232 10.37 -21.63 9.40
C PHE A 232 11.45 -20.94 8.56
N SER A 233 12.73 -21.29 8.76
CA SER A 233 13.85 -20.66 8.06
C SER A 233 13.77 -20.87 6.54
N THR A 234 13.31 -22.04 6.11
CA THR A 234 13.11 -22.37 4.68
C THR A 234 11.98 -21.51 4.08
N GLU A 235 10.83 -21.42 4.75
CA GLU A 235 9.71 -20.59 4.28
C GLU A 235 10.04 -19.10 4.33
N PHE A 236 10.74 -18.64 5.36
CA PHE A 236 11.21 -17.26 5.46
C PHE A 236 12.11 -16.91 4.27
N LYS A 237 13.15 -17.72 4.01
CA LYS A 237 14.06 -17.50 2.86
C LYS A 237 13.32 -17.50 1.53
N LYS A 238 12.33 -18.38 1.37
CA LYS A 238 11.50 -18.46 0.16
C LYS A 238 10.65 -17.21 -0.07
N GLN A 239 10.13 -16.59 1.00
CA GLN A 239 9.27 -15.41 0.92
C GLN A 239 10.06 -14.09 0.88
N VAL A 240 11.21 -14.03 1.55
CA VAL A 240 12.00 -12.80 1.77
C VAL A 240 13.25 -12.74 0.88
N GLY A 241 13.72 -13.89 0.37
CA GLY A 241 14.92 -14.01 -0.46
C GLY A 241 16.19 -14.32 0.33
N VAL A 242 16.23 -14.01 1.65
CA VAL A 242 17.39 -14.27 2.54
C VAL A 242 16.97 -15.05 3.78
N SER A 243 17.91 -15.70 4.45
CA SER A 243 17.61 -16.42 5.70
C SER A 243 17.24 -15.44 6.82
N PRO A 244 16.53 -15.88 7.90
CA PRO A 244 16.24 -15.04 9.05
C PRO A 244 17.51 -14.46 9.68
N SER A 245 18.60 -15.21 9.74
CA SER A 245 19.90 -14.77 10.28
C SER A 245 20.52 -13.66 9.43
N ASP A 246 20.53 -13.85 8.09
CA ASP A 246 21.03 -12.84 7.16
C ASP A 246 20.15 -11.58 7.16
N TYR A 247 18.84 -11.75 7.37
CA TYR A 247 17.90 -10.65 7.47
C TYR A 247 18.19 -9.76 8.68
N ILE A 248 18.46 -10.36 9.86
CA ILE A 248 18.92 -9.62 11.06
C ILE A 248 20.22 -8.89 10.80
N TYR A 249 21.21 -9.56 10.19
CA TYR A 249 22.51 -8.95 9.89
C TYR A 249 22.37 -7.72 9.00
N ASN A 250 21.54 -7.80 7.97
CA ASN A 250 21.28 -6.69 7.04
C ASN A 250 20.43 -5.56 7.66
N TYR A 251 19.63 -5.87 8.69
CA TYR A 251 18.77 -4.88 9.36
C TYR A 251 19.56 -4.03 10.38
N ASN A 252 20.66 -4.58 10.95
CA ASN A 252 21.49 -3.93 11.96
C ASN A 252 22.71 -3.18 11.35
N LYS A 253 22.81 -3.11 10.02
CA LYS A 253 23.74 -2.27 9.29
C LYS A 253 23.11 -0.95 8.87
#